data_dc5aa473d6e7b63b3da71402f94f92c9
#
_entry.id   dc5aa473d6e7b63b3da71402f94f92c9
#
_cell.length_a   1.000
_cell.length_b   1.000
_cell.length_c   1.000
_cell.angle_alpha   90.00
_cell.angle_beta   90.00
_cell.angle_gamma   90.00
#
_symmetry.space_group_name_H-M   'P 1'
#
loop_
_entity.id
_entity.type
_entity.pdbx_description
1 polymer ?
#
loop_
_entity_poly.entity_id
_entity_poly.type
_entity_poly.pdbx_seq_one_letter_code
_entity_poly.pdbx_strand_id
1 'polypeptide(L)'
;RAWAGQIEVLSVIREICERHNILWFADYGTLLGAVRHKGFIPWDDDMDIGMTRDNLNNFIKYAKDELPDEYKLLCMDLEPQYDSLIVRVVNSTSVSMDKERLYKFHGCPYVLGIDIFPMDYLSRDEEERKLHIQIIGIILGAVDAMSSPEADPLEVEQFLQNVEALTGTKVDRNKPVRIALLTLVEKLFCIYKSGEADEVAGLWRIVYQEDFHFPKEWFSDLVEVPFETIT
;
A
#
# COMPACT_ATOMS: atom_id res chain seq x y z
N ARG A 1 -21.51 12.16 -0.84
CA ARG A 1 -21.87 10.72 -0.84
C ARG A 1 -20.62 9.84 -0.82
N ALA A 2 -19.65 10.09 -1.73
CA ALA A 2 -18.41 9.30 -1.76
C ALA A 2 -17.66 9.42 -0.42
N TRP A 3 -17.40 10.60 0.07
CA TRP A 3 -16.74 10.85 1.35
C TRP A 3 -17.38 10.09 2.52
N ALA A 4 -18.72 10.18 2.65
CA ALA A 4 -19.42 9.46 3.70
C ALA A 4 -19.26 7.93 3.57
N GLY A 5 -19.31 7.42 2.34
CA GLY A 5 -19.08 6.00 2.09
C GLY A 5 -17.62 5.56 2.32
N GLN A 6 -16.63 6.42 2.09
CA GLN A 6 -15.24 6.15 2.44
C GLN A 6 -15.03 6.10 3.96
N ILE A 7 -15.72 6.97 4.71
CA ILE A 7 -15.70 6.91 6.18
C ILE A 7 -16.26 5.57 6.69
N GLU A 8 -17.28 5.00 6.04
CA GLU A 8 -17.77 3.64 6.37
C GLU A 8 -16.69 2.57 6.13
N VAL A 9 -15.92 2.67 5.03
CA VAL A 9 -14.80 1.76 4.79
C VAL A 9 -13.72 1.95 5.84
N LEU A 10 -13.35 3.20 6.17
CA LEU A 10 -12.36 3.50 7.20
C LEU A 10 -12.80 2.98 8.58
N SER A 11 -14.09 3.05 8.90
CA SER A 11 -14.61 2.57 10.20
C SER A 11 -14.34 1.08 10.40
N VAL A 12 -14.49 0.27 9.34
CA VAL A 12 -14.20 -1.17 9.41
C VAL A 12 -12.70 -1.45 9.57
N ILE A 13 -11.85 -0.71 8.86
CA ILE A 13 -10.39 -0.78 9.03
C ILE A 13 -10.01 -0.43 10.48
N ARG A 14 -10.55 0.67 10.99
CA ARG A 14 -10.32 1.18 12.33
C ARG A 14 -10.71 0.16 13.41
N GLU A 15 -11.89 -0.49 13.28
CA GLU A 15 -12.34 -1.51 14.23
C GLU A 15 -11.38 -2.70 14.32
N ILE A 16 -10.82 -3.16 13.19
CA ILE A 16 -9.82 -4.23 13.16
C ILE A 16 -8.53 -3.74 13.81
N CYS A 17 -8.06 -2.54 13.46
CA CYS A 17 -6.85 -1.95 14.01
C CYS A 17 -6.92 -1.78 15.54
N GLU A 18 -8.03 -1.25 16.05
CA GLU A 18 -8.26 -1.08 17.49
C GLU A 18 -8.27 -2.42 18.24
N ARG A 19 -8.93 -3.44 17.68
CA ARG A 19 -9.01 -4.78 18.27
C ARG A 19 -7.66 -5.47 18.42
N HIS A 20 -6.76 -5.20 17.48
CA HIS A 20 -5.45 -5.87 17.39
C HIS A 20 -4.26 -4.96 17.73
N ASN A 21 -4.51 -3.73 18.24
CA ASN A 21 -3.48 -2.74 18.56
C ASN A 21 -2.56 -2.44 17.37
N ILE A 22 -3.14 -2.27 16.17
CA ILE A 22 -2.46 -1.92 14.94
C ILE A 22 -2.47 -0.40 14.79
N LEU A 23 -1.29 0.21 14.65
CA LEU A 23 -1.16 1.64 14.43
C LEU A 23 -1.29 1.94 12.94
N TRP A 24 -2.10 2.94 12.63
CA TRP A 24 -2.25 3.52 11.30
C TRP A 24 -2.33 5.04 11.41
N PHE A 25 -2.02 5.75 10.35
CA PHE A 25 -2.04 7.20 10.31
C PHE A 25 -2.61 7.70 9.00
N ALA A 26 -3.23 8.88 9.01
CA ALA A 26 -3.63 9.56 7.79
C ALA A 26 -2.38 9.94 6.98
N ASP A 27 -2.45 9.80 5.64
CA ASP A 27 -1.33 10.13 4.76
C ASP A 27 -1.80 11.05 3.62
N TYR A 28 -0.88 11.60 2.87
CA TYR A 28 -1.12 12.43 1.68
C TYR A 28 -2.25 13.47 1.83
N GLY A 29 -3.22 13.44 0.92
CA GLY A 29 -4.39 14.34 0.90
C GLY A 29 -5.22 14.23 2.17
N THR A 30 -5.38 13.03 2.70
CA THR A 30 -6.12 12.78 3.94
C THR A 30 -5.45 13.48 5.14
N LEU A 31 -4.13 13.36 5.30
CA LEU A 31 -3.39 14.05 6.37
C LEU A 31 -3.47 15.57 6.22
N LEU A 32 -3.24 16.08 5.01
CA LEU A 32 -3.32 17.51 4.74
C LEU A 32 -4.74 18.04 4.99
N GLY A 33 -5.75 17.27 4.61
CA GLY A 33 -7.17 17.58 4.87
C GLY A 33 -7.49 17.62 6.36
N ALA A 34 -7.06 16.60 7.11
CA ALA A 34 -7.22 16.54 8.57
C ALA A 34 -6.66 17.78 9.26
N VAL A 35 -5.42 18.14 8.95
CA VAL A 35 -4.73 19.27 9.59
C VAL A 35 -5.34 20.62 9.18
N ARG A 36 -5.63 20.81 7.89
CA ARG A 36 -6.01 22.12 7.34
C ARG A 36 -7.51 22.37 7.31
N HIS A 37 -8.32 21.34 7.01
CA HIS A 37 -9.76 21.44 6.82
C HIS A 37 -10.57 20.77 7.92
N LYS A 38 -9.96 19.93 8.74
CA LYS A 38 -10.61 18.99 9.66
C LYS A 38 -11.56 18.03 8.95
N GLY A 39 -11.19 17.63 7.76
CA GLY A 39 -11.98 16.79 6.86
C GLY A 39 -11.34 16.70 5.48
N PHE A 40 -12.08 16.25 4.50
CA PHE A 40 -11.61 16.16 3.13
C PHE A 40 -11.19 17.53 2.56
N ILE A 41 -10.20 17.52 1.71
CA ILE A 41 -9.92 18.65 0.83
C ILE A 41 -11.10 18.76 -0.16
N PRO A 42 -11.70 19.93 -0.41
CA PRO A 42 -12.98 20.05 -1.15
C PRO A 42 -13.00 19.46 -2.57
N TRP A 43 -11.83 19.27 -3.19
CA TRP A 43 -11.67 18.70 -4.53
C TRP A 43 -10.99 17.34 -4.54
N ASP A 44 -10.79 16.75 -3.36
CA ASP A 44 -10.21 15.43 -3.18
C ASP A 44 -11.31 14.38 -3.11
N ASP A 45 -11.11 13.22 -3.73
CA ASP A 45 -12.13 12.18 -3.86
C ASP A 45 -11.68 10.82 -3.33
N ASP A 46 -10.47 10.74 -2.78
CA ASP A 46 -9.91 9.53 -2.19
C ASP A 46 -9.52 9.73 -0.71
N MET A 47 -9.16 8.65 -0.08
CA MET A 47 -8.69 8.61 1.30
C MET A 47 -7.51 7.65 1.40
N ASP A 48 -6.40 8.19 1.91
CA ASP A 48 -5.13 7.51 2.03
C ASP A 48 -4.73 7.38 3.49
N ILE A 49 -4.29 6.19 3.87
CA ILE A 49 -3.68 5.95 5.18
C ILE A 49 -2.34 5.24 5.02
N GLY A 50 -1.48 5.37 6.01
CA GLY A 50 -0.20 4.69 6.07
C GLY A 50 -0.11 3.74 7.24
N MET A 51 0.71 2.70 7.09
CA MET A 51 1.09 1.79 8.15
C MET A 51 2.57 1.44 8.04
N THR A 52 3.30 1.38 9.15
CA THR A 52 4.63 0.74 9.12
C THR A 52 4.49 -0.73 8.73
N ARG A 53 5.52 -1.31 8.12
CA ARG A 53 5.46 -2.67 7.58
C ARG A 53 4.96 -3.72 8.58
N ASP A 54 5.36 -3.65 9.83
CA ASP A 54 4.90 -4.60 10.86
C ASP A 54 3.41 -4.44 11.15
N ASN A 55 2.90 -3.20 11.20
CA ASN A 55 1.48 -2.92 11.37
C ASN A 55 0.67 -3.38 10.15
N LEU A 56 1.16 -3.11 8.94
CA LEU A 56 0.51 -3.55 7.71
C LEU A 56 0.41 -5.08 7.61
N ASN A 57 1.48 -5.79 7.93
CA ASN A 57 1.49 -7.25 7.94
C ASN A 57 0.49 -7.82 8.96
N ASN A 58 0.40 -7.20 10.14
CA ASN A 58 -0.60 -7.57 11.15
C ASN A 58 -2.03 -7.24 10.65
N PHE A 59 -2.22 -6.09 10.02
CA PHE A 59 -3.52 -5.73 9.43
C PHE A 59 -3.96 -6.76 8.38
N ILE A 60 -3.12 -7.09 7.40
CA ILE A 60 -3.43 -8.10 6.37
C ILE A 60 -3.79 -9.44 7.01
N LYS A 61 -3.02 -9.86 8.02
CA LYS A 61 -3.23 -11.13 8.72
C LYS A 61 -4.61 -11.24 9.34
N TYR A 62 -5.14 -10.18 9.94
CA TYR A 62 -6.44 -10.20 10.61
C TYR A 62 -7.57 -9.80 9.66
N ALA A 63 -7.36 -8.80 8.81
CA ALA A 63 -8.38 -8.28 7.91
C ALA A 63 -8.88 -9.34 6.90
N LYS A 64 -8.02 -10.26 6.46
CA LYS A 64 -8.44 -11.35 5.54
C LYS A 64 -9.55 -12.26 6.11
N ASP A 65 -9.64 -12.37 7.45
CA ASP A 65 -10.58 -13.25 8.14
C ASP A 65 -11.69 -12.47 8.88
N GLU A 66 -11.50 -11.16 9.12
CA GLU A 66 -12.39 -10.35 9.95
C GLU A 66 -13.16 -9.27 9.18
N LEU A 67 -12.77 -8.98 7.94
CA LEU A 67 -13.56 -8.07 7.11
C LEU A 67 -14.94 -8.67 6.84
N PRO A 68 -16.04 -7.90 6.99
CA PRO A 68 -17.37 -8.34 6.57
C PRO A 68 -17.40 -8.68 5.08
N ASP A 69 -18.26 -9.63 4.69
CA ASP A 69 -18.34 -10.22 3.35
C ASP A 69 -18.47 -9.19 2.20
N GLU A 70 -19.06 -8.04 2.48
CA GLU A 70 -19.23 -6.98 1.49
C GLU A 70 -17.94 -6.18 1.22
N TYR A 71 -16.91 -6.30 2.08
CA TYR A 71 -15.61 -5.66 1.88
C TYR A 71 -14.60 -6.65 1.31
N LYS A 72 -13.62 -6.13 0.59
CA LYS A 72 -12.50 -6.92 0.09
C LYS A 72 -11.18 -6.27 0.43
N LEU A 73 -10.23 -7.10 0.85
CA LEU A 73 -8.84 -6.74 1.00
C LEU A 73 -8.11 -7.10 -0.29
N LEU A 74 -7.57 -6.10 -0.95
CA LEU A 74 -6.79 -6.24 -2.18
C LEU A 74 -5.31 -6.05 -1.85
N CYS A 75 -4.53 -7.11 -1.98
CA CYS A 75 -3.08 -7.11 -1.86
C CYS A 75 -2.48 -8.28 -2.65
N MET A 76 -1.20 -8.20 -2.95
CA MET A 76 -0.51 -9.19 -3.78
C MET A 76 -0.45 -10.60 -3.16
N ASP A 77 -0.51 -10.69 -1.83
CA ASP A 77 -0.48 -11.97 -1.12
C ASP A 77 -1.80 -12.75 -1.25
N LEU A 78 -2.92 -12.05 -1.38
CA LEU A 78 -4.26 -12.64 -1.40
C LEU A 78 -4.85 -12.74 -2.81
N GLU A 79 -4.54 -11.79 -3.68
CA GLU A 79 -5.10 -11.69 -5.02
C GLU A 79 -3.99 -11.89 -6.08
N PRO A 80 -3.92 -13.07 -6.73
CA PRO A 80 -2.84 -13.41 -7.67
C PRO A 80 -2.71 -12.48 -8.89
N GLN A 81 -3.77 -11.75 -9.22
CA GLN A 81 -3.79 -10.80 -10.33
C GLN A 81 -3.66 -9.35 -9.88
N TYR A 82 -3.48 -9.11 -8.58
CA TYR A 82 -3.30 -7.77 -8.05
C TYR A 82 -1.88 -7.28 -8.36
N ASP A 83 -1.78 -6.17 -9.06
CA ASP A 83 -0.53 -5.65 -9.62
C ASP A 83 -0.11 -4.30 -9.02
N SER A 84 -0.43 -4.11 -7.75
CA SER A 84 -0.07 -2.91 -6.98
C SER A 84 0.68 -3.26 -5.70
N LEU A 85 1.65 -2.41 -5.32
CA LEU A 85 2.39 -2.48 -4.07
C LEU A 85 1.64 -1.82 -2.90
N ILE A 86 0.50 -1.19 -3.19
CA ILE A 86 -0.38 -0.53 -2.21
C ILE A 86 -1.47 -1.52 -1.85
N VAL A 87 -1.72 -1.69 -0.57
CA VAL A 87 -2.85 -2.49 -0.07
C VAL A 87 -4.11 -1.64 -0.11
N ARG A 88 -5.26 -2.23 -0.47
CA ARG A 88 -6.52 -1.51 -0.55
C ARG A 88 -7.64 -2.30 0.12
N VAL A 89 -8.47 -1.63 0.90
CA VAL A 89 -9.76 -2.16 1.35
C VAL A 89 -10.87 -1.49 0.56
N VAL A 90 -11.71 -2.28 -0.10
CA VAL A 90 -12.82 -1.76 -0.91
C VAL A 90 -14.16 -2.30 -0.44
N ASN A 91 -15.21 -1.51 -0.63
CA ASN A 91 -16.58 -1.90 -0.27
C ASN A 91 -17.25 -2.80 -1.31
N SER A 92 -16.62 -3.05 -2.44
CA SER A 92 -17.03 -4.00 -3.47
C SER A 92 -16.01 -4.02 -4.62
N THR A 93 -16.24 -4.89 -5.60
CA THR A 93 -15.45 -4.95 -6.85
C THR A 93 -16.18 -4.45 -8.07
N SER A 94 -17.43 -3.99 -7.90
CA SER A 94 -18.24 -3.49 -9.01
C SER A 94 -19.25 -2.44 -8.55
N VAL A 95 -19.69 -1.61 -9.48
CA VAL A 95 -20.80 -0.68 -9.28
C VAL A 95 -22.08 -1.46 -8.97
N SER A 96 -22.84 -1.01 -7.97
CA SER A 96 -24.10 -1.65 -7.58
C SER A 96 -25.18 -0.63 -7.28
N MET A 97 -26.39 -0.91 -7.77
CA MET A 97 -27.62 -0.15 -7.49
C MET A 97 -28.51 -0.86 -6.47
N ASP A 98 -27.98 -1.87 -5.77
CA ASP A 98 -28.68 -2.56 -4.71
C ASP A 98 -29.11 -1.59 -3.59
N LYS A 99 -30.35 -1.73 -3.12
CA LYS A 99 -30.93 -0.75 -2.19
C LYS A 99 -30.31 -0.79 -0.80
N GLU A 100 -29.97 -1.98 -0.29
CA GLU A 100 -29.38 -2.12 1.04
C GLU A 100 -27.96 -1.55 1.03
N ARG A 101 -27.21 -1.85 -0.03
CA ARG A 101 -25.88 -1.28 -0.25
C ARG A 101 -25.94 0.25 -0.40
N LEU A 102 -26.82 0.79 -1.21
CA LEU A 102 -26.98 2.23 -1.36
C LEU A 102 -27.34 2.89 -0.03
N TYR A 103 -28.18 2.25 0.78
CA TYR A 103 -28.49 2.76 2.11
C TYR A 103 -27.25 2.83 3.00
N LYS A 104 -26.47 1.74 3.06
CA LYS A 104 -25.24 1.65 3.86
C LYS A 104 -24.19 2.66 3.42
N PHE A 105 -23.98 2.84 2.12
CA PHE A 105 -22.96 3.71 1.56
C PHE A 105 -23.52 5.08 1.09
N HIS A 106 -24.54 5.60 1.80
CA HIS A 106 -25.07 6.96 1.65
C HIS A 106 -25.51 7.32 0.22
N GLY A 107 -26.03 6.34 -0.52
CA GLY A 107 -26.48 6.50 -1.90
C GLY A 107 -25.34 6.55 -2.93
N CYS A 108 -24.14 6.09 -2.58
CA CYS A 108 -23.02 5.97 -3.49
C CYS A 108 -23.02 4.58 -4.18
N PRO A 109 -23.19 4.50 -5.50
CA PRO A 109 -23.21 3.22 -6.21
C PRO A 109 -21.82 2.72 -6.58
N TYR A 110 -20.78 3.58 -6.49
CA TYR A 110 -19.43 3.30 -6.94
C TYR A 110 -18.67 2.41 -5.97
N VAL A 111 -17.58 1.83 -6.46
CA VAL A 111 -16.57 1.20 -5.62
C VAL A 111 -15.85 2.30 -4.84
N LEU A 112 -15.89 2.18 -3.53
CA LEU A 112 -15.18 3.06 -2.60
C LEU A 112 -14.08 2.25 -1.93
N GLY A 113 -12.93 2.85 -1.75
CA GLY A 113 -11.79 2.19 -1.15
C GLY A 113 -10.94 3.14 -0.32
N ILE A 114 -10.14 2.55 0.53
CA ILE A 114 -9.07 3.22 1.27
C ILE A 114 -7.76 2.58 0.83
N ASP A 115 -6.84 3.41 0.40
CA ASP A 115 -5.48 3.01 0.05
C ASP A 115 -4.60 3.01 1.30
N ILE A 116 -3.87 1.92 1.50
CA ILE A 116 -3.00 1.71 2.67
C ILE A 116 -1.56 1.62 2.17
N PHE A 117 -0.78 2.64 2.47
CA PHE A 117 0.58 2.78 2.01
C PHE A 117 1.58 2.17 2.99
N PRO A 118 2.46 1.27 2.54
CA PRO A 118 3.50 0.72 3.39
C PRO A 118 4.60 1.74 3.66
N MET A 119 5.03 1.82 4.94
CA MET A 119 6.27 2.44 5.35
C MET A 119 7.25 1.35 5.75
N ASP A 120 8.27 1.15 4.92
CA ASP A 120 9.23 0.07 5.00
C ASP A 120 10.49 0.47 5.77
N TYR A 121 11.09 -0.48 6.48
CA TYR A 121 12.27 -0.24 7.27
C TYR A 121 13.52 -0.14 6.38
N LEU A 122 14.42 0.78 6.73
CA LEU A 122 15.68 1.02 6.04
C LEU A 122 16.86 0.49 6.85
N SER A 123 17.92 -0.01 6.18
CA SER A 123 19.17 -0.35 6.84
C SER A 123 19.78 0.84 7.57
N ARG A 124 20.36 0.59 8.72
CA ARG A 124 21.23 1.56 9.42
C ARG A 124 22.53 1.84 8.68
N ASP A 125 23.01 0.85 7.91
CA ASP A 125 24.17 1.02 7.06
C ASP A 125 23.81 1.80 5.81
N GLU A 126 24.47 2.93 5.61
CA GLU A 126 24.16 3.87 4.53
C GLU A 126 24.46 3.28 3.14
N GLU A 127 25.53 2.50 3.02
CA GLU A 127 25.92 1.89 1.74
C GLU A 127 24.96 0.73 1.37
N GLU A 128 24.58 -0.09 2.35
CA GLU A 128 23.55 -1.11 2.15
C GLU A 128 22.21 -0.47 1.77
N ARG A 129 21.80 0.59 2.46
CA ARG A 129 20.57 1.33 2.16
C ARG A 129 20.57 1.88 0.74
N LYS A 130 21.65 2.54 0.31
CA LYS A 130 21.80 3.07 -1.05
C LYS A 130 21.68 1.96 -2.10
N LEU A 131 22.39 0.85 -1.89
CA LEU A 131 22.35 -0.29 -2.80
C LEU A 131 20.95 -0.89 -2.88
N HIS A 132 20.30 -1.08 -1.74
CA HIS A 132 18.93 -1.61 -1.66
C HIS A 132 17.95 -0.72 -2.43
N ILE A 133 17.97 0.59 -2.21
CA ILE A 133 17.15 1.58 -2.91
C ILE A 133 17.43 1.58 -4.42
N GLN A 134 18.71 1.50 -4.84
CA GLN A 134 19.08 1.43 -6.24
C GLN A 134 18.53 0.17 -6.92
N ILE A 135 18.63 -1.00 -6.28
CA ILE A 135 18.09 -2.26 -6.82
C ILE A 135 16.57 -2.15 -7.01
N ILE A 136 15.85 -1.66 -6.00
CA ILE A 136 14.41 -1.43 -6.09
C ILE A 136 14.08 -0.46 -7.23
N GLY A 137 14.79 0.65 -7.31
CA GLY A 137 14.59 1.66 -8.35
C GLY A 137 14.81 1.13 -9.77
N ILE A 138 15.84 0.28 -9.99
CA ILE A 138 16.09 -0.38 -11.29
C ILE A 138 14.92 -1.28 -11.66
N ILE A 139 14.43 -2.09 -10.72
CA ILE A 139 13.34 -3.03 -11.01
C ILE A 139 12.04 -2.26 -11.27
N LEU A 140 11.65 -1.34 -10.38
CA LEU A 140 10.42 -0.55 -10.54
C LEU A 140 10.44 0.30 -11.81
N GLY A 141 11.57 0.94 -12.13
CA GLY A 141 11.72 1.73 -13.35
C GLY A 141 11.60 0.93 -14.64
N ALA A 142 11.83 -0.40 -14.58
CA ALA A 142 11.73 -1.28 -15.74
C ALA A 142 10.38 -2.03 -15.84
N VAL A 143 9.56 -2.05 -14.79
CA VAL A 143 8.33 -2.85 -14.74
C VAL A 143 7.43 -2.63 -15.95
N ASP A 144 7.12 -1.38 -16.29
CA ASP A 144 6.20 -1.07 -17.38
C ASP A 144 6.79 -1.46 -18.75
N ALA A 145 8.06 -1.17 -18.98
CA ALA A 145 8.75 -1.51 -20.22
C ALA A 145 8.84 -3.03 -20.41
N MET A 146 9.25 -3.76 -19.37
CA MET A 146 9.41 -5.23 -19.42
C MET A 146 8.06 -5.97 -19.45
N SER A 147 6.98 -5.32 -19.08
CA SER A 147 5.61 -5.87 -19.09
C SER A 147 4.81 -5.47 -20.31
N SER A 148 5.36 -4.63 -21.19
CA SER A 148 4.71 -4.19 -22.43
C SER A 148 4.46 -5.37 -23.36
N PRO A 149 3.31 -5.44 -24.03
CA PRO A 149 3.07 -6.41 -25.10
C PRO A 149 4.07 -6.31 -26.27
N GLU A 150 4.75 -5.18 -26.40
CA GLU A 150 5.75 -4.89 -27.45
C GLU A 150 7.18 -5.22 -27.00
N ALA A 151 7.38 -5.62 -25.73
CA ALA A 151 8.72 -5.95 -25.21
C ALA A 151 9.31 -7.18 -25.91
N ASP A 152 10.59 -7.10 -26.29
CA ASP A 152 11.30 -8.25 -26.87
C ASP A 152 11.46 -9.35 -25.78
N PRO A 153 10.94 -10.57 -26.01
CA PRO A 153 11.05 -11.66 -25.07
C PRO A 153 12.49 -11.99 -24.65
N LEU A 154 13.48 -11.78 -25.53
CA LEU A 154 14.89 -12.02 -25.22
C LEU A 154 15.43 -10.96 -24.25
N GLU A 155 15.07 -9.71 -24.46
CA GLU A 155 15.43 -8.60 -23.57
C GLU A 155 14.78 -8.77 -22.18
N VAL A 156 13.50 -9.17 -22.14
CA VAL A 156 12.79 -9.47 -20.90
C VAL A 156 13.52 -10.60 -20.14
N GLU A 157 13.80 -11.71 -20.78
CA GLU A 157 14.49 -12.85 -20.11
C GLU A 157 15.89 -12.46 -19.62
N GLN A 158 16.64 -11.69 -20.43
CA GLN A 158 17.95 -11.19 -20.01
C GLN A 158 17.84 -10.26 -18.78
N PHE A 159 16.84 -9.37 -18.77
CA PHE A 159 16.57 -8.52 -17.64
C PHE A 159 16.23 -9.32 -16.38
N LEU A 160 15.35 -10.33 -16.47
CA LEU A 160 14.98 -11.18 -15.35
C LEU A 160 16.20 -11.96 -14.80
N GLN A 161 17.08 -12.48 -15.69
CA GLN A 161 18.31 -13.14 -15.25
C GLN A 161 19.28 -12.19 -14.54
N ASN A 162 19.41 -10.95 -15.03
CA ASN A 162 20.25 -9.95 -14.38
C ASN A 162 19.71 -9.58 -13.00
N VAL A 163 18.39 -9.40 -12.86
CA VAL A 163 17.73 -9.12 -11.59
C VAL A 163 17.91 -10.31 -10.62
N GLU A 164 17.79 -11.56 -11.08
CA GLU A 164 18.04 -12.74 -10.27
C GLU A 164 19.48 -12.82 -9.79
N ALA A 165 20.44 -12.51 -10.66
CA ALA A 165 21.85 -12.49 -10.30
C ALA A 165 22.16 -11.38 -9.26
N LEU A 166 21.50 -10.22 -9.38
CA LEU A 166 21.67 -9.09 -8.49
C LEU A 166 21.05 -9.32 -7.11
N THR A 167 19.87 -9.93 -7.07
CA THR A 167 19.07 -10.08 -5.83
C THR A 167 19.24 -11.44 -5.16
N GLY A 168 19.83 -12.41 -5.85
CA GLY A 168 19.89 -13.82 -5.40
C GLY A 168 18.52 -14.51 -5.36
N THR A 169 17.47 -13.88 -5.87
CA THR A 169 16.08 -14.37 -5.77
C THR A 169 15.57 -14.76 -7.15
N LYS A 170 15.00 -15.96 -7.27
CA LYS A 170 14.37 -16.42 -8.52
C LYS A 170 13.05 -15.71 -8.78
N VAL A 171 12.86 -15.29 -10.03
CA VAL A 171 11.62 -14.68 -10.53
C VAL A 171 10.75 -15.78 -11.15
N ASP A 172 9.48 -15.85 -10.77
CA ASP A 172 8.53 -16.86 -11.25
C ASP A 172 8.09 -16.56 -12.69
N ARG A 173 8.56 -17.39 -13.65
CA ARG A 173 8.20 -17.27 -15.09
C ARG A 173 6.77 -17.74 -15.40
N ASN A 174 6.05 -18.32 -14.45
CA ASN A 174 4.65 -18.72 -14.64
C ASN A 174 3.67 -17.58 -14.39
N LYS A 175 4.14 -16.49 -13.77
CA LYS A 175 3.36 -15.26 -13.55
C LYS A 175 3.55 -14.28 -14.71
N PRO A 176 2.55 -13.39 -14.96
CA PRO A 176 2.80 -12.23 -15.79
C PRO A 176 4.03 -11.46 -15.30
N VAL A 177 4.85 -10.96 -16.23
CA VAL A 177 6.14 -10.32 -15.90
C VAL A 177 5.98 -9.20 -14.87
N ARG A 178 4.95 -8.36 -15.04
CA ARG A 178 4.61 -7.29 -14.10
C ARG A 178 4.43 -7.81 -12.68
N ILE A 179 3.57 -8.80 -12.51
CA ILE A 179 3.28 -9.37 -11.19
C ILE A 179 4.51 -10.06 -10.61
N ALA A 180 5.29 -10.76 -11.43
CA ALA A 180 6.51 -11.41 -10.99
C ALA A 180 7.55 -10.40 -10.47
N LEU A 181 7.75 -9.28 -11.19
CA LEU A 181 8.67 -8.21 -10.78
C LEU A 181 8.16 -7.48 -9.54
N LEU A 182 6.88 -7.12 -9.46
CA LEU A 182 6.30 -6.49 -8.28
C LEU A 182 6.35 -7.42 -7.05
N THR A 183 6.13 -8.74 -7.24
CA THR A 183 6.31 -9.72 -6.16
C THR A 183 7.75 -9.76 -5.64
N LEU A 184 8.74 -9.60 -6.52
CA LEU A 184 10.13 -9.49 -6.09
C LEU A 184 10.39 -8.18 -5.33
N VAL A 185 9.88 -7.06 -5.83
CA VAL A 185 10.01 -5.75 -5.17
C VAL A 185 9.39 -5.78 -3.77
N GLU A 186 8.21 -6.38 -3.61
CA GLU A 186 7.57 -6.54 -2.30
C GLU A 186 8.45 -7.34 -1.32
N LYS A 187 9.13 -8.38 -1.79
CA LYS A 187 10.12 -9.10 -0.97
C LYS A 187 11.32 -8.23 -0.59
N LEU A 188 11.78 -7.39 -1.52
CA LEU A 188 12.87 -6.46 -1.24
C LEU A 188 12.45 -5.42 -0.21
N PHE A 189 11.23 -4.90 -0.26
CA PHE A 189 10.70 -3.99 0.77
C PHE A 189 10.75 -4.60 2.18
N CYS A 190 10.57 -5.91 2.29
CA CYS A 190 10.50 -6.63 3.55
C CYS A 190 11.85 -7.15 4.07
N ILE A 191 12.99 -6.79 3.46
CA ILE A 191 14.32 -7.28 3.87
C ILE A 191 14.65 -6.86 5.30
N TYR A 192 14.52 -5.57 5.61
CA TYR A 192 14.84 -5.05 6.94
C TYR A 192 13.64 -5.13 7.88
N LYS A 193 13.92 -5.28 9.16
CA LYS A 193 12.92 -5.38 10.23
C LYS A 193 13.04 -4.21 11.20
N SER A 194 12.01 -3.97 11.97
CA SER A 194 11.95 -2.87 12.94
C SER A 194 13.15 -2.81 13.89
N GLY A 195 13.66 -3.97 14.35
CA GLY A 195 14.82 -4.04 15.23
C GLY A 195 16.14 -3.64 14.56
N GLU A 196 16.22 -3.64 13.24
CA GLU A 196 17.41 -3.38 12.43
C GLU A 196 17.42 -1.97 11.85
N ALA A 197 16.37 -1.19 12.05
CA ALA A 197 16.15 0.11 11.43
C ALA A 197 15.90 1.20 12.47
N ASP A 198 16.32 2.40 12.14
CA ASP A 198 15.98 3.64 12.86
C ASP A 198 15.07 4.55 12.00
N GLU A 199 14.95 4.24 10.71
CA GLU A 199 14.19 5.02 9.73
C GLU A 199 13.26 4.12 8.91
N VAL A 200 12.20 4.73 8.38
CA VAL A 200 11.24 4.12 7.46
C VAL A 200 11.05 4.99 6.23
N ALA A 201 10.68 4.39 5.11
CA ALA A 201 10.37 5.08 3.86
C ALA A 201 9.21 4.42 3.12
N GLY A 202 8.49 5.20 2.34
CA GLY A 202 7.57 4.69 1.34
C GLY A 202 8.33 4.20 0.11
N LEU A 203 8.94 3.01 0.17
CA LEU A 203 9.82 2.50 -0.89
C LEU A 203 9.15 2.36 -2.25
N TRP A 204 7.83 2.19 -2.31
CA TRP A 204 7.06 2.15 -3.56
C TRP A 204 7.19 3.44 -4.39
N ARG A 205 7.56 4.58 -3.74
CA ARG A 205 7.76 5.90 -4.39
C ARG A 205 9.20 6.20 -4.78
N ILE A 206 10.12 5.30 -4.51
CA ILE A 206 11.55 5.58 -4.65
C ILE A 206 11.96 6.05 -6.04
N VAL A 207 11.23 5.62 -7.08
CA VAL A 207 11.46 6.05 -8.48
C VAL A 207 11.07 7.51 -8.75
N TYR A 208 10.29 8.11 -7.85
CA TYR A 208 9.75 9.47 -8.02
C TYR A 208 10.38 10.51 -7.11
N GLN A 209 10.98 10.08 -5.98
CA GLN A 209 11.54 10.98 -4.97
C GLN A 209 12.84 10.41 -4.40
N GLU A 210 13.90 11.17 -4.52
CA GLU A 210 15.12 10.95 -3.76
C GLU A 210 14.87 11.37 -2.31
N ASP A 211 15.42 10.60 -1.36
CA ASP A 211 15.54 10.99 0.06
C ASP A 211 14.23 11.16 0.85
N PHE A 212 13.22 10.32 0.54
CA PHE A 212 11.94 10.32 1.24
C PHE A 212 11.93 9.28 2.39
N HIS A 213 12.52 9.61 3.52
CA HIS A 213 12.55 8.75 4.72
C HIS A 213 12.27 9.56 6.00
N PHE A 214 11.85 8.86 7.05
CA PHE A 214 11.48 9.46 8.33
C PHE A 214 12.00 8.62 9.48
N PRO A 215 12.32 9.24 10.66
CA PRO A 215 12.55 8.51 11.88
C PRO A 215 11.37 7.59 12.22
N LYS A 216 11.63 6.30 12.45
CA LYS A 216 10.54 5.33 12.71
C LYS A 216 9.77 5.66 14.00
N GLU A 217 10.40 6.34 14.95
CA GLU A 217 9.80 6.76 16.21
C GLU A 217 8.62 7.73 16.02
N TRP A 218 8.56 8.46 14.88
CA TRP A 218 7.41 9.31 14.59
C TRP A 218 6.10 8.54 14.40
N PHE A 219 6.19 7.24 14.13
CA PHE A 219 5.04 6.36 13.88
C PHE A 219 4.68 5.51 15.10
N SER A 220 5.29 5.74 16.26
CA SER A 220 5.01 5.01 17.51
C SER A 220 4.12 5.78 18.49
N ASP A 221 4.02 7.11 18.34
CA ASP A 221 3.22 7.98 19.20
C ASP A 221 2.36 8.90 18.33
N LEU A 222 1.19 8.40 17.92
CA LEU A 222 0.28 9.08 17.01
C LEU A 222 -0.72 9.93 17.81
N VAL A 223 -1.07 11.09 17.26
CA VAL A 223 -2.09 11.97 17.83
C VAL A 223 -3.38 11.90 17.02
N GLU A 224 -4.51 11.85 17.71
CA GLU A 224 -5.81 11.92 17.07
C GLU A 224 -6.12 13.36 16.64
N VAL A 225 -6.65 13.51 15.44
CA VAL A 225 -7.09 14.80 14.89
C VAL A 225 -8.49 14.69 14.33
N PRO A 226 -9.33 15.74 14.42
CA PRO A 226 -10.66 15.72 13.84
C PRO A 226 -10.64 15.54 12.33
N PHE A 227 -11.51 14.67 11.82
CA PHE A 227 -11.73 14.48 10.39
C PHE A 227 -13.22 14.24 10.11
N GLU A 228 -13.92 15.25 9.52
CA GLU A 228 -15.37 15.24 9.31
C GLU A 228 -16.14 14.97 10.62
N THR A 229 -16.72 13.78 10.73
CA THR A 229 -17.51 13.33 11.90
C THR A 229 -16.76 12.37 12.81
N ILE A 230 -15.48 12.11 12.55
CA ILE A 230 -14.62 11.17 13.29
C ILE A 230 -13.36 11.85 13.83
N THR A 231 -12.63 11.15 14.68
CA THR A 231 -11.28 11.51 15.17
C THR A 231 -10.34 10.34 14.98
#